data_aba771e3165744738010576c3e525410
#
_entry.id   aba771e3165744738010576c3e525410
#
_cell.length_a   1.000
_cell.length_b   1.000
_cell.length_c   1.000
_cell.angle_alpha   90.00
_cell.angle_beta   90.00
_cell.angle_gamma   90.00
#
_symmetry.space_group_name_H-M   'P 1'
#
loop_
_entity.id
_entity.type
_entity.pdbx_description
1 polymer ?
#
loop_
_entity_poly.entity_id
_entity_poly.type
_entity_poly.pdbx_seq_one_letter_code
_entity_poly.pdbx_strand_id
1 'polypeptide(L)'
;MYNENPKKVEAIVSDVVEQINYREEDETGYEKFVSKDSFSDWLPFLDQVNGGLKHPQKFPMPTVLNFFISLKEKSWKKFIDLTLNRMLHRGLYDQLDGGFFRYCVDQYWHIPHFEKMLYDNAQMLSVLSNFDLFNGERRYEKVVSKSIDSLFSHFFDTFFSSSIDADNVDGEGMYYVFSPKEINSNLSLKQQKQFKEYYLGHENKIWEGSWHLHGDFADNSPSKLAIEKELRLIRNTHDMPAIDNKKICSWNAMMVIALIDSAVAYKNTKWKNKGEKLLSDMVDLFL
;
A
#
# COMPACT_ATOMS: atom_id res chain seq x y z
N MET A 1 3.88 -36.40 -3.89
CA MET A 1 3.40 -36.19 -5.28
C MET A 1 4.40 -36.71 -6.31
N TYR A 2 5.66 -36.27 -6.34
CA TYR A 2 6.66 -36.84 -7.32
C TYR A 2 6.87 -38.35 -7.16
N ASN A 3 7.07 -38.83 -5.94
CA ASN A 3 7.30 -40.27 -5.65
C ASN A 3 6.06 -41.15 -5.86
N GLU A 4 4.85 -40.56 -5.92
CA GLU A 4 3.59 -41.32 -6.07
C GLU A 4 3.17 -41.46 -7.53
N ASN A 5 3.54 -40.51 -8.39
CA ASN A 5 3.22 -40.57 -9.81
C ASN A 5 4.21 -39.75 -10.67
N PRO A 6 5.45 -40.26 -10.87
CA PRO A 6 6.48 -39.53 -11.59
C PRO A 6 6.10 -39.21 -13.03
N LYS A 7 5.41 -40.12 -13.73
CA LYS A 7 4.97 -39.90 -15.12
C LYS A 7 4.00 -38.71 -15.26
N LYS A 8 3.12 -38.49 -14.26
CA LYS A 8 2.20 -37.36 -14.27
C LYS A 8 2.95 -36.03 -14.04
N VAL A 9 3.98 -36.06 -13.19
CA VAL A 9 4.83 -34.89 -12.95
C VAL A 9 5.65 -34.56 -14.18
N GLU A 10 6.24 -35.58 -14.83
CA GLU A 10 6.99 -35.41 -16.08
C GLU A 10 6.12 -34.80 -17.20
N ALA A 11 4.87 -35.26 -17.33
CA ALA A 11 3.93 -34.70 -18.32
C ALA A 11 3.60 -33.25 -18.05
N ILE A 12 3.37 -32.88 -16.78
CA ILE A 12 3.13 -31.47 -16.38
C ILE A 12 4.37 -30.61 -16.65
N VAL A 13 5.56 -31.11 -16.31
CA VAL A 13 6.81 -30.38 -16.57
C VAL A 13 7.03 -30.19 -18.06
N SER A 14 6.78 -31.21 -18.88
CA SER A 14 6.90 -31.14 -20.35
C SER A 14 5.96 -30.07 -20.92
N ASP A 15 4.69 -30.07 -20.48
CA ASP A 15 3.68 -29.09 -20.91
C ASP A 15 4.07 -27.66 -20.52
N VAL A 16 4.54 -27.44 -19.28
CA VAL A 16 5.02 -26.14 -18.82
C VAL A 16 6.25 -25.68 -19.60
N VAL A 17 7.20 -26.57 -19.88
CA VAL A 17 8.40 -26.24 -20.68
C VAL A 17 8.01 -25.90 -22.12
N GLU A 18 7.06 -26.62 -22.70
CA GLU A 18 6.53 -26.31 -24.04
C GLU A 18 5.86 -24.94 -24.06
N GLN A 19 5.04 -24.61 -23.06
CA GLN A 19 4.42 -23.29 -22.93
C GLN A 19 5.45 -22.17 -22.73
N ILE A 20 6.50 -22.37 -21.94
CA ILE A 20 7.57 -21.40 -21.76
C ILE A 20 8.38 -21.19 -23.05
N ASN A 21 8.60 -22.25 -23.82
CA ASN A 21 9.34 -22.19 -25.08
C ASN A 21 8.45 -21.75 -26.26
N TYR A 22 7.14 -21.77 -26.10
CA TYR A 22 6.21 -21.24 -27.09
C TYR A 22 6.37 -19.71 -27.10
N ARG A 23 7.28 -19.22 -27.95
CA ARG A 23 7.30 -17.83 -28.38
C ARG A 23 6.33 -17.74 -29.54
N GLU A 24 5.21 -17.06 -29.35
CA GLU A 24 4.49 -16.49 -30.47
C GLU A 24 5.50 -15.59 -31.20
N GLU A 25 5.99 -16.03 -32.35
CA GLU A 25 6.60 -15.15 -33.32
C GLU A 25 5.45 -14.28 -33.87
N ASP A 26 5.10 -13.26 -33.07
CA ASP A 26 4.14 -12.27 -33.45
C ASP A 26 4.82 -11.40 -34.53
N GLU A 27 4.70 -11.83 -35.80
CA GLU A 27 5.08 -11.02 -36.96
C GLU A 27 4.22 -9.76 -37.11
N THR A 28 3.26 -9.55 -36.23
CA THR A 28 2.48 -8.32 -36.17
C THR A 28 3.38 -7.23 -35.62
N GLY A 29 3.85 -6.36 -36.52
CA GLY A 29 4.55 -5.14 -36.13
C GLY A 29 3.75 -4.45 -35.02
N TYR A 30 4.43 -3.93 -34.00
CA TYR A 30 3.84 -3.21 -32.88
C TYR A 30 2.74 -2.27 -33.38
N GLU A 31 1.48 -2.67 -33.28
CA GLU A 31 0.38 -1.76 -33.50
C GLU A 31 0.57 -0.58 -32.55
N LYS A 32 0.54 0.62 -33.11
CA LYS A 32 0.70 1.83 -32.32
C LYS A 32 -0.37 1.83 -31.24
N PHE A 33 0.03 1.66 -29.96
CA PHE A 33 -0.90 1.65 -28.86
C PHE A 33 -1.75 2.93 -28.89
N VAL A 34 -3.02 2.80 -29.23
CA VAL A 34 -3.96 3.93 -29.33
C VAL A 34 -4.61 4.11 -27.98
N SER A 35 -4.08 5.06 -27.18
CA SER A 35 -4.52 5.32 -25.81
C SER A 35 -5.98 5.76 -25.67
N LYS A 36 -6.63 6.23 -26.73
CA LYS A 36 -7.96 6.86 -26.65
C LYS A 36 -9.09 5.92 -26.26
N ASP A 37 -9.01 4.62 -26.54
CA ASP A 37 -10.05 3.64 -26.25
C ASP A 37 -9.73 2.76 -25.05
N SER A 38 -8.54 2.92 -24.43
CA SER A 38 -8.05 2.06 -23.36
C SER A 38 -8.97 2.02 -22.14
N PHE A 39 -9.64 3.13 -21.77
CA PHE A 39 -10.55 3.13 -20.64
C PHE A 39 -11.76 2.24 -20.87
N SER A 40 -12.34 2.27 -22.08
CA SER A 40 -13.49 1.46 -22.45
C SER A 40 -13.16 -0.04 -22.40
N ASP A 41 -11.96 -0.42 -22.84
CA ASP A 41 -11.49 -1.81 -22.82
C ASP A 41 -11.26 -2.32 -21.38
N TRP A 42 -10.82 -1.46 -20.49
CA TRP A 42 -10.62 -1.80 -19.09
C TRP A 42 -11.90 -1.76 -18.24
N LEU A 43 -12.91 -1.01 -18.66
CA LEU A 43 -14.14 -0.78 -17.90
C LEU A 43 -14.82 -2.05 -17.37
N PRO A 44 -14.88 -3.19 -18.11
CA PRO A 44 -15.44 -4.43 -17.60
C PRO A 44 -14.72 -4.98 -16.36
N PHE A 45 -13.43 -4.70 -16.23
CA PHE A 45 -12.58 -5.19 -15.13
C PHE A 45 -12.49 -4.21 -13.94
N LEU A 46 -12.91 -2.96 -14.14
CA LEU A 46 -12.83 -1.92 -13.12
C LEU A 46 -14.01 -1.95 -12.16
N ASP A 47 -13.75 -1.91 -10.86
CA ASP A 47 -14.78 -1.77 -9.83
C ASP A 47 -15.18 -0.30 -9.67
N GLN A 48 -16.29 0.09 -10.29
CA GLN A 48 -16.80 1.46 -10.26
C GLN A 48 -17.44 1.87 -8.91
N VAL A 49 -17.55 0.94 -7.96
CA VAL A 49 -18.16 1.17 -6.63
C VAL A 49 -17.10 1.22 -5.55
N ASN A 50 -16.20 0.22 -5.54
CA ASN A 50 -15.17 0.11 -4.51
C ASN A 50 -13.78 0.54 -4.99
N GLY A 51 -13.61 0.86 -6.26
CA GLY A 51 -12.30 1.13 -6.84
C GLY A 51 -11.44 -0.13 -7.02
N GLY A 52 -10.33 0.00 -7.73
CA GLY A 52 -9.48 -1.12 -8.09
C GLY A 52 -10.14 -2.07 -9.09
N LEU A 53 -9.59 -3.28 -9.24
CA LEU A 53 -10.17 -4.29 -10.12
C LEU A 53 -11.35 -5.02 -9.45
N LYS A 54 -12.27 -5.54 -10.27
CA LYS A 54 -13.33 -6.47 -9.84
C LYS A 54 -12.70 -7.81 -9.48
N HIS A 55 -12.31 -7.96 -8.25
CA HIS A 55 -11.72 -9.19 -7.73
C HIS A 55 -12.13 -9.37 -6.26
N PRO A 56 -12.29 -10.61 -5.76
CA PRO A 56 -12.59 -10.87 -4.35
C PRO A 56 -11.55 -10.30 -3.38
N GLN A 57 -10.30 -10.27 -3.79
CA GLN A 57 -9.20 -9.61 -3.08
C GLN A 57 -8.84 -8.31 -3.80
N LYS A 58 -8.40 -7.30 -3.07
CA LYS A 58 -8.02 -5.99 -3.63
C LYS A 58 -6.53 -5.74 -3.51
N PHE A 59 -5.86 -5.63 -4.65
CA PHE A 59 -4.46 -5.22 -4.75
C PHE A 59 -4.37 -3.75 -5.17
N PRO A 60 -3.44 -2.95 -4.62
CA PRO A 60 -3.30 -1.53 -4.94
C PRO A 60 -2.89 -1.27 -6.40
N MET A 61 -2.14 -2.18 -7.01
CA MET A 61 -1.67 -2.11 -8.41
C MET A 61 -1.05 -0.74 -8.79
N PRO A 62 -0.06 -0.26 -8.06
CA PRO A 62 0.44 1.12 -8.20
C PRO A 62 1.02 1.41 -9.58
N THR A 63 1.67 0.44 -10.23
CA THR A 63 2.20 0.59 -11.60
C THR A 63 1.08 0.90 -12.60
N VAL A 64 -0.06 0.21 -12.47
CA VAL A 64 -1.23 0.43 -13.34
C VAL A 64 -1.84 1.81 -13.07
N LEU A 65 -1.95 2.22 -11.80
CA LEU A 65 -2.44 3.56 -11.45
C LEU A 65 -1.52 4.66 -11.99
N ASN A 66 -0.19 4.53 -11.88
CA ASN A 66 0.75 5.48 -12.46
C ASN A 66 0.63 5.55 -13.99
N PHE A 67 0.44 4.42 -14.65
CA PHE A 67 0.17 4.40 -16.09
C PHE A 67 -1.11 5.21 -16.42
N PHE A 68 -2.22 4.96 -15.72
CA PHE A 68 -3.46 5.70 -15.94
C PHE A 68 -3.33 7.20 -15.66
N ILE A 69 -2.54 7.60 -14.66
CA ILE A 69 -2.21 9.01 -14.39
C ILE A 69 -1.50 9.62 -15.61
N SER A 70 -0.58 8.88 -16.23
CA SER A 70 0.20 9.37 -17.38
C SER A 70 -0.66 9.63 -18.64
N LEU A 71 -1.80 8.97 -18.77
CA LEU A 71 -2.75 9.16 -19.88
C LEU A 71 -3.45 10.52 -19.86
N LYS A 72 -3.51 11.18 -18.69
CA LYS A 72 -4.09 12.54 -18.49
C LYS A 72 -5.57 12.68 -18.91
N GLU A 73 -6.32 11.60 -18.86
CA GLU A 73 -7.75 11.57 -19.24
C GLU A 73 -8.67 11.73 -18.03
N LYS A 74 -9.78 12.48 -18.23
CA LYS A 74 -10.75 12.75 -17.15
C LYS A 74 -11.45 11.50 -16.61
N SER A 75 -11.69 10.50 -17.47
CA SER A 75 -12.29 9.22 -17.09
C SER A 75 -11.40 8.48 -16.09
N TRP A 76 -10.11 8.38 -16.37
CA TRP A 76 -9.13 7.77 -15.49
C TRP A 76 -8.99 8.55 -14.18
N LYS A 77 -8.98 9.90 -14.23
CA LYS A 77 -8.93 10.73 -13.01
C LYS A 77 -10.02 10.34 -12.01
N LYS A 78 -11.26 10.19 -12.44
CA LYS A 78 -12.39 9.82 -11.56
C LYS A 78 -12.22 8.43 -10.95
N PHE A 79 -11.76 7.47 -11.76
CA PHE A 79 -11.54 6.11 -11.30
C PHE A 79 -10.38 6.02 -10.30
N ILE A 80 -9.27 6.72 -10.58
CA ILE A 80 -8.11 6.78 -9.68
C ILE A 80 -8.51 7.44 -8.37
N ASP A 81 -9.21 8.57 -8.41
CA ASP A 81 -9.68 9.27 -7.22
C ASP A 81 -10.56 8.38 -6.34
N LEU A 82 -11.53 7.67 -6.94
CA LEU A 82 -12.35 6.68 -6.23
C LEU A 82 -11.48 5.61 -5.58
N THR A 83 -10.53 5.04 -6.32
CA THR A 83 -9.67 3.95 -5.87
C THR A 83 -8.79 4.39 -4.71
N LEU A 84 -8.08 5.52 -4.83
CA LEU A 84 -7.22 6.07 -3.79
C LEU A 84 -8.02 6.43 -2.54
N ASN A 85 -9.20 7.03 -2.69
CA ASN A 85 -10.07 7.32 -1.56
C ASN A 85 -10.48 6.06 -0.80
N ARG A 86 -10.85 4.99 -1.51
CA ARG A 86 -11.23 3.72 -0.89
C ARG A 86 -10.06 3.10 -0.12
N MET A 87 -8.87 3.08 -0.70
CA MET A 87 -7.66 2.58 -0.05
C MET A 87 -7.33 3.36 1.23
N LEU A 88 -7.39 4.70 1.16
CA LEU A 88 -6.93 5.58 2.25
C LEU A 88 -7.93 5.71 3.40
N HIS A 89 -9.24 5.60 3.14
CA HIS A 89 -10.25 5.63 4.20
C HIS A 89 -10.50 4.27 4.83
N ARG A 90 -9.98 3.18 4.24
CA ARG A 90 -10.25 1.82 4.67
C ARG A 90 -8.97 1.12 5.14
N GLY A 91 -9.02 -0.21 5.19
CA GLY A 91 -8.02 -1.01 5.87
C GLY A 91 -6.66 -1.16 5.18
N LEU A 92 -6.52 -0.78 3.89
CA LEU A 92 -5.23 -0.90 3.22
C LEU A 92 -4.17 0.07 3.75
N TYR A 93 -4.58 1.25 4.21
CA TYR A 93 -3.70 2.26 4.78
C TYR A 93 -3.65 2.14 6.31
N ASP A 94 -2.47 2.09 6.89
CA ASP A 94 -2.32 2.15 8.34
C ASP A 94 -2.65 3.56 8.85
N GLN A 95 -3.87 3.70 9.38
CA GLN A 95 -4.40 4.98 9.85
C GLN A 95 -3.58 5.61 10.97
N LEU A 96 -2.84 4.81 11.75
CA LEU A 96 -2.12 5.29 12.92
C LEU A 96 -0.69 5.70 12.59
N ASP A 97 0.09 4.85 11.94
CA ASP A 97 1.51 5.10 11.70
C ASP A 97 1.84 5.41 10.23
N GLY A 98 0.89 5.23 9.33
CA GLY A 98 1.11 5.40 7.90
C GLY A 98 1.71 4.16 7.23
N GLY A 99 1.91 4.27 5.93
CA GLY A 99 2.30 3.16 5.08
C GLY A 99 1.12 2.27 4.68
N PHE A 100 1.36 1.38 3.73
CA PHE A 100 0.36 0.55 3.09
C PHE A 100 0.64 -0.92 3.35
N PHE A 101 -0.41 -1.65 3.69
CA PHE A 101 -0.41 -3.10 3.67
C PHE A 101 -0.41 -3.62 2.24
N ARG A 102 -0.05 -4.88 2.04
CA ARG A 102 0.20 -5.46 0.73
C ARG A 102 -1.04 -5.56 -0.15
N TYR A 103 -2.15 -6.07 0.39
CA TYR A 103 -3.45 -6.19 -0.27
C TYR A 103 -4.56 -6.37 0.76
N CYS A 104 -5.84 -6.26 0.34
CA CYS A 104 -6.97 -6.63 1.18
C CYS A 104 -7.56 -7.98 0.76
N VAL A 105 -7.94 -8.80 1.74
CA VAL A 105 -8.50 -10.14 1.53
C VAL A 105 -9.96 -10.10 1.07
N ASP A 106 -10.59 -8.94 1.08
CA ASP A 106 -11.97 -8.70 0.67
C ASP A 106 -12.09 -7.64 -0.44
N GLN A 107 -13.24 -7.63 -1.12
CA GLN A 107 -13.51 -6.71 -2.24
C GLN A 107 -13.78 -5.26 -1.82
N TYR A 108 -13.84 -4.96 -0.54
CA TYR A 108 -14.23 -3.65 0.01
C TYR A 108 -13.05 -2.87 0.60
N TRP A 109 -11.83 -3.38 0.52
CA TRP A 109 -10.64 -2.82 1.16
C TRP A 109 -10.71 -2.78 2.69
N HIS A 110 -11.42 -3.72 3.33
CA HIS A 110 -11.65 -3.65 4.77
C HIS A 110 -10.54 -4.29 5.58
N ILE A 111 -10.21 -5.54 5.29
CA ILE A 111 -9.23 -6.29 6.06
C ILE A 111 -8.01 -6.54 5.18
N PRO A 112 -6.84 -6.00 5.54
CA PRO A 112 -5.62 -6.27 4.80
C PRO A 112 -5.01 -7.61 5.19
N HIS A 113 -4.17 -8.16 4.32
CA HIS A 113 -3.05 -8.98 4.73
C HIS A 113 -2.01 -8.03 5.31
N PHE A 114 -1.71 -8.15 6.60
CA PHE A 114 -1.04 -7.12 7.40
C PHE A 114 0.46 -6.94 7.12
N GLU A 115 1.00 -7.60 6.12
CA GLU A 115 2.38 -7.44 5.64
C GLU A 115 2.58 -6.07 4.98
N LYS A 116 3.69 -5.40 5.30
CA LYS A 116 4.10 -4.16 4.63
C LYS A 116 5.35 -4.41 3.80
N MET A 117 5.24 -4.28 2.46
CA MET A 117 6.35 -4.43 1.53
C MET A 117 6.95 -3.07 1.19
N LEU A 118 8.27 -2.99 1.09
CA LEU A 118 8.94 -1.75 0.68
C LEU A 118 8.52 -1.31 -0.73
N TYR A 119 8.48 -2.24 -1.69
CA TYR A 119 8.14 -1.92 -3.09
C TYR A 119 6.72 -1.42 -3.25
N ASP A 120 5.74 -1.96 -2.51
CA ASP A 120 4.36 -1.47 -2.53
C ASP A 120 4.28 -0.06 -1.97
N ASN A 121 4.92 0.18 -0.83
CA ASN A 121 4.94 1.48 -0.18
C ASN A 121 5.62 2.54 -1.04
N ALA A 122 6.80 2.25 -1.60
CA ALA A 122 7.51 3.16 -2.49
C ALA A 122 6.64 3.56 -3.70
N GLN A 123 6.05 2.57 -4.37
CA GLN A 123 5.22 2.84 -5.54
C GLN A 123 3.92 3.59 -5.19
N MET A 124 3.29 3.31 -4.04
CA MET A 124 2.11 4.06 -3.59
C MET A 124 2.43 5.52 -3.27
N LEU A 125 3.60 5.81 -2.69
CA LEU A 125 4.07 7.19 -2.50
C LEU A 125 4.19 7.93 -3.84
N SER A 126 4.77 7.28 -4.86
CA SER A 126 4.83 7.84 -6.22
C SER A 126 3.44 8.08 -6.81
N VAL A 127 2.51 7.12 -6.69
CA VAL A 127 1.13 7.27 -7.18
C VAL A 127 0.44 8.48 -6.57
N LEU A 128 0.46 8.61 -5.24
CA LEU A 128 -0.19 9.72 -4.54
C LEU A 128 0.42 11.07 -4.93
N SER A 129 1.75 11.13 -5.00
CA SER A 129 2.49 12.34 -5.35
C SER A 129 2.24 12.76 -6.79
N ASN A 130 2.29 11.82 -7.74
CA ASN A 130 2.05 12.07 -9.15
C ASN A 130 0.59 12.46 -9.42
N PHE A 131 -0.37 11.86 -8.70
CA PHE A 131 -1.77 12.23 -8.83
C PHE A 131 -2.04 13.65 -8.33
N ASP A 132 -1.50 14.05 -7.18
CA ASP A 132 -1.58 15.43 -6.68
C ASP A 132 -0.88 16.43 -7.62
N LEU A 133 0.33 16.09 -8.08
CA LEU A 133 1.09 16.93 -9.03
C LEU A 133 0.30 17.15 -10.33
N PHE A 134 -0.27 16.08 -10.88
CA PHE A 134 -1.08 16.13 -12.11
C PHE A 134 -2.33 17.02 -11.94
N ASN A 135 -2.96 16.98 -10.77
CA ASN A 135 -4.17 17.75 -10.49
C ASN A 135 -3.88 19.16 -9.98
N GLY A 136 -2.63 19.51 -9.69
CA GLY A 136 -2.27 20.77 -9.03
C GLY A 136 -2.79 20.86 -7.58
N GLU A 137 -2.95 19.71 -6.92
CA GLU A 137 -3.49 19.57 -5.57
C GLU A 137 -2.38 19.17 -4.57
N ARG A 138 -2.68 19.21 -3.29
CA ARG A 138 -1.81 18.72 -2.20
C ARG A 138 -2.63 17.87 -1.20
N ARG A 139 -3.58 17.14 -1.74
CA ARG A 139 -4.56 16.40 -0.94
C ARG A 139 -3.92 15.28 -0.14
N TYR A 140 -2.94 14.60 -0.73
CA TYR A 140 -2.29 13.43 -0.14
C TYR A 140 -0.98 13.74 0.55
N GLU A 141 -0.54 14.99 0.59
CA GLU A 141 0.76 15.38 1.17
C GLU A 141 0.98 14.85 2.59
N LYS A 142 -0.05 14.91 3.46
CA LYS A 142 0.06 14.40 4.84
C LYS A 142 0.17 12.89 4.90
N VAL A 143 -0.56 12.18 4.04
CA VAL A 143 -0.46 10.72 3.91
C VAL A 143 0.94 10.33 3.48
N VAL A 144 1.47 11.00 2.46
CA VAL A 144 2.84 10.78 1.94
C VAL A 144 3.87 11.09 3.01
N SER A 145 3.75 12.24 3.71
CA SER A 145 4.68 12.60 4.80
C SER A 145 4.68 11.56 5.92
N LYS A 146 3.50 11.19 6.41
CA LYS A 146 3.34 10.20 7.49
C LYS A 146 3.91 8.84 7.09
N SER A 147 3.67 8.42 5.85
CA SER A 147 4.19 7.15 5.32
C SER A 147 5.71 7.19 5.14
N ILE A 148 6.29 8.28 4.62
CA ILE A 148 7.75 8.45 4.53
C ILE A 148 8.38 8.39 5.92
N ASP A 149 7.83 9.08 6.91
CA ASP A 149 8.34 9.08 8.28
C ASP A 149 8.26 7.68 8.90
N SER A 150 7.17 6.95 8.67
CA SER A 150 7.01 5.55 9.09
C SER A 150 8.05 4.63 8.47
N LEU A 151 8.27 4.74 7.15
CA LEU A 151 9.27 3.92 6.46
C LEU A 151 10.68 4.18 6.97
N PHE A 152 11.04 5.45 7.22
CA PHE A 152 12.35 5.77 7.83
C PHE A 152 12.45 5.27 9.27
N SER A 153 11.36 5.22 10.02
CA SER A 153 11.39 4.76 11.42
C SER A 153 11.46 3.25 11.57
N HIS A 154 10.85 2.49 10.67
CA HIS A 154 10.67 1.04 10.84
C HIS A 154 11.48 0.20 9.84
N PHE A 155 11.77 0.71 8.64
CA PHE A 155 12.44 -0.05 7.57
C PHE A 155 13.91 0.36 7.37
N PHE A 156 14.32 1.54 7.83
CA PHE A 156 15.58 2.14 7.46
C PHE A 156 16.63 2.01 8.56
N ASP A 157 17.79 1.49 8.19
CA ASP A 157 19.05 1.66 8.93
C ASP A 157 20.08 2.38 8.05
N THR A 158 20.85 1.70 7.20
CA THR A 158 21.70 2.26 6.14
C THR A 158 20.93 2.29 4.81
N PHE A 159 20.15 1.24 4.56
CA PHE A 159 19.22 1.08 3.44
C PHE A 159 17.88 0.58 3.96
N PHE A 160 16.85 0.68 3.14
CA PHE A 160 15.54 0.15 3.51
C PHE A 160 15.54 -1.39 3.48
N SER A 161 14.99 -1.99 4.51
CA SER A 161 14.65 -3.40 4.60
C SER A 161 13.53 -3.78 3.65
N SER A 162 13.37 -5.07 3.33
CA SER A 162 12.40 -5.51 2.31
C SER A 162 10.95 -5.49 2.79
N SER A 163 10.68 -5.97 4.00
CA SER A 163 9.30 -6.07 4.51
C SER A 163 9.23 -6.07 6.03
N ILE A 164 8.01 -5.79 6.52
CA ILE A 164 7.57 -6.10 7.88
C ILE A 164 6.53 -7.21 7.74
N ASP A 165 6.71 -8.31 8.49
CA ASP A 165 5.83 -9.47 8.46
C ASP A 165 4.39 -9.11 8.84
N ALA A 166 3.43 -9.93 8.40
CA ALA A 166 2.04 -9.83 8.82
C ALA A 166 1.83 -10.34 10.25
N ASP A 167 2.61 -11.34 10.65
CA ASP A 167 2.49 -12.05 11.93
C ASP A 167 3.44 -11.49 12.99
N ASN A 168 2.95 -11.45 14.22
CA ASN A 168 3.77 -11.38 15.42
C ASN A 168 3.55 -12.65 16.27
N VAL A 169 4.03 -12.67 17.51
CA VAL A 169 3.86 -13.82 18.42
C VAL A 169 2.41 -14.14 18.74
N ASP A 170 1.49 -13.19 18.60
CA ASP A 170 0.07 -13.32 18.91
C ASP A 170 -0.78 -13.68 17.67
N GLY A 171 -0.19 -13.63 16.45
CA GLY A 171 -0.83 -13.96 15.18
C GLY A 171 -0.89 -12.81 14.18
N GLU A 172 -1.52 -13.08 13.02
CA GLU A 172 -1.59 -12.12 11.93
C GLU A 172 -2.36 -10.85 12.32
N GLY A 173 -1.75 -9.70 12.08
CA GLY A 173 -2.36 -8.38 12.27
C GLY A 173 -2.46 -7.91 13.72
N MET A 174 -2.11 -8.74 14.70
CA MET A 174 -2.34 -8.45 16.12
C MET A 174 -1.56 -7.21 16.61
N TYR A 175 -0.47 -6.85 15.98
CA TYR A 175 0.22 -5.59 16.22
C TYR A 175 -0.62 -4.36 15.85
N TYR A 176 -1.45 -4.46 14.80
CA TYR A 176 -2.13 -3.32 14.17
C TYR A 176 -3.57 -3.10 14.65
N VAL A 177 -4.19 -4.13 15.23
CA VAL A 177 -5.59 -4.10 15.67
C VAL A 177 -5.72 -3.78 17.16
N PHE A 178 -6.93 -3.39 17.59
CA PHE A 178 -7.21 -3.01 18.97
C PHE A 178 -8.40 -3.80 19.51
N SER A 179 -8.20 -4.52 20.61
CA SER A 179 -9.28 -5.24 21.25
C SER A 179 -10.25 -4.31 21.98
N PRO A 180 -11.52 -4.72 22.14
CA PRO A 180 -12.48 -3.99 22.97
C PRO A 180 -11.98 -3.75 24.40
N LYS A 181 -11.25 -4.72 24.96
CA LYS A 181 -10.69 -4.63 26.31
C LYS A 181 -9.65 -3.50 26.41
N GLU A 182 -8.73 -3.42 25.48
CA GLU A 182 -7.70 -2.36 25.45
C GLU A 182 -8.31 -0.99 25.32
N ILE A 183 -9.26 -0.82 24.39
CA ILE A 183 -9.95 0.47 24.20
C ILE A 183 -10.71 0.86 25.46
N ASN A 184 -11.44 -0.08 26.09
CA ASN A 184 -12.21 0.22 27.29
C ASN A 184 -11.33 0.50 28.51
N SER A 185 -10.15 -0.10 28.61
CA SER A 185 -9.23 0.07 29.74
C SER A 185 -8.38 1.33 29.64
N ASN A 186 -8.05 1.79 28.42
CA ASN A 186 -7.10 2.89 28.20
C ASN A 186 -7.77 4.21 27.79
N LEU A 187 -9.01 4.18 27.29
CA LEU A 187 -9.73 5.38 26.87
C LEU A 187 -10.87 5.70 27.83
N SER A 188 -11.06 7.00 28.13
CA SER A 188 -12.25 7.50 28.83
C SER A 188 -13.51 7.26 27.99
N LEU A 189 -14.70 7.22 28.60
CA LEU A 189 -15.98 7.03 27.89
C LEU A 189 -16.17 8.03 26.73
N LYS A 190 -15.75 9.29 26.90
CA LYS A 190 -15.76 10.28 25.84
C LYS A 190 -14.84 9.89 24.68
N GLN A 191 -13.63 9.47 24.97
CA GLN A 191 -12.65 9.04 23.97
C GLN A 191 -13.09 7.76 23.26
N GLN A 192 -13.71 6.80 23.98
CA GLN A 192 -14.27 5.59 23.35
C GLN A 192 -15.37 5.92 22.34
N LYS A 193 -16.23 6.90 22.63
CA LYS A 193 -17.22 7.38 21.67
C LYS A 193 -16.57 8.00 20.46
N GLN A 194 -15.58 8.87 20.65
CA GLN A 194 -14.81 9.52 19.57
C GLN A 194 -14.03 8.48 18.75
N PHE A 195 -13.39 7.48 19.39
CA PHE A 195 -12.73 6.38 18.70
C PHE A 195 -13.67 5.66 17.73
N LYS A 196 -14.88 5.30 18.19
CA LYS A 196 -15.89 4.65 17.34
C LYS A 196 -16.31 5.55 16.17
N GLU A 197 -16.50 6.83 16.43
CA GLU A 197 -16.88 7.83 15.42
C GLU A 197 -15.79 8.01 14.35
N TYR A 198 -14.51 8.10 14.75
CA TYR A 198 -13.40 8.33 13.83
C TYR A 198 -12.96 7.10 13.05
N TYR A 199 -13.03 5.91 13.65
CA TYR A 199 -12.36 4.73 13.11
C TYR A 199 -13.26 3.55 12.77
N LEU A 200 -14.45 3.45 13.35
CA LEU A 200 -15.32 2.31 13.08
C LEU A 200 -16.49 2.66 12.16
N GLY A 201 -16.96 3.92 12.15
CA GLY A 201 -18.11 4.35 11.37
C GLY A 201 -19.36 3.52 11.70
N HIS A 202 -20.14 3.18 10.67
CA HIS A 202 -21.34 2.34 10.81
C HIS A 202 -21.05 0.83 10.69
N GLU A 203 -19.83 0.44 10.35
CA GLU A 203 -19.45 -0.94 10.11
C GLU A 203 -18.33 -1.33 11.10
N ASN A 204 -18.63 -2.25 12.02
CA ASN A 204 -17.60 -2.83 12.89
C ASN A 204 -16.69 -3.74 12.06
N LYS A 205 -15.48 -3.29 11.78
CA LYS A 205 -14.46 -4.08 11.09
C LYS A 205 -13.66 -4.85 12.13
N ILE A 206 -14.08 -6.09 12.34
CA ILE A 206 -13.49 -6.98 13.34
C ILE A 206 -12.59 -7.98 12.63
N TRP A 207 -11.34 -8.04 13.06
CA TRP A 207 -10.37 -9.07 12.76
C TRP A 207 -10.06 -9.83 14.05
N GLU A 208 -10.40 -11.11 14.11
CA GLU A 208 -10.19 -11.99 15.28
C GLU A 208 -10.64 -11.36 16.63
N GLY A 209 -11.79 -10.72 16.63
CA GLY A 209 -12.36 -10.09 17.82
C GLY A 209 -11.83 -8.68 18.14
N SER A 210 -10.91 -8.16 17.36
CA SER A 210 -10.30 -6.85 17.51
C SER A 210 -10.64 -5.90 16.34
N TRP A 211 -10.58 -4.60 16.57
CA TRP A 211 -10.92 -3.59 15.56
C TRP A 211 -9.69 -3.19 14.72
N HIS A 212 -9.81 -3.29 13.40
CA HIS A 212 -8.89 -2.66 12.46
C HIS A 212 -9.35 -1.24 12.15
N LEU A 213 -8.41 -0.29 12.11
CA LEU A 213 -8.73 1.12 11.99
C LEU A 213 -9.06 1.52 10.55
N HIS A 214 -10.23 2.13 10.36
CA HIS A 214 -10.64 2.82 9.14
C HIS A 214 -10.97 4.27 9.49
N GLY A 215 -10.63 5.23 8.67
CA GLY A 215 -10.90 6.61 9.05
C GLY A 215 -10.67 7.63 7.95
N ASP A 216 -11.04 8.86 8.22
CA ASP A 216 -10.76 9.95 7.32
C ASP A 216 -9.29 10.40 7.50
N PHE A 217 -8.47 10.08 6.51
CA PHE A 217 -7.05 10.46 6.47
C PHE A 217 -6.85 12.00 6.43
N ALA A 218 -7.85 12.75 6.00
CA ALA A 218 -7.81 14.21 5.92
C ALA A 218 -8.17 14.90 7.24
N ASP A 219 -8.89 14.21 8.14
CA ASP A 219 -9.26 14.76 9.45
C ASP A 219 -8.04 14.86 10.37
N ASN A 220 -7.71 16.08 10.76
CA ASN A 220 -6.62 16.40 11.69
C ASN A 220 -7.15 17.19 12.87
N SER A 221 -8.39 16.97 13.26
CA SER A 221 -8.98 17.63 14.43
C SER A 221 -8.17 17.33 15.70
N PRO A 222 -8.05 18.29 16.63
CA PRO A 222 -7.32 18.08 17.87
C PRO A 222 -7.81 16.87 18.66
N SER A 223 -9.12 16.59 18.59
CA SER A 223 -9.72 15.42 19.25
C SER A 223 -9.28 14.10 18.62
N LYS A 224 -9.20 14.02 17.27
CA LYS A 224 -8.68 12.83 16.59
C LYS A 224 -7.22 12.61 16.90
N LEU A 225 -6.39 13.66 16.82
CA LEU A 225 -4.96 13.58 17.16
C LEU A 225 -4.72 13.14 18.61
N ALA A 226 -5.58 13.56 19.54
CA ALA A 226 -5.52 13.10 20.94
C ALA A 226 -5.82 11.60 21.04
N ILE A 227 -6.80 11.08 20.31
CA ILE A 227 -7.08 9.63 20.25
C ILE A 227 -5.92 8.87 19.60
N GLU A 228 -5.36 9.38 18.50
CA GLU A 228 -4.19 8.75 17.86
C GLU A 228 -3.01 8.61 18.81
N LYS A 229 -2.78 9.60 19.68
CA LYS A 229 -1.72 9.54 20.68
C LYS A 229 -1.95 8.38 21.66
N GLU A 230 -3.16 8.22 22.17
CA GLU A 230 -3.49 7.11 23.07
C GLU A 230 -3.39 5.75 22.37
N LEU A 231 -3.88 5.65 21.12
CA LEU A 231 -3.77 4.43 20.34
C LEU A 231 -2.31 4.03 20.08
N ARG A 232 -1.41 5.00 19.85
CA ARG A 232 0.03 4.69 19.73
C ARG A 232 0.62 4.18 21.04
N LEU A 233 0.20 4.70 22.18
CA LEU A 233 0.62 4.16 23.47
C LEU A 233 0.18 2.71 23.66
N ILE A 234 -1.04 2.37 23.25
CA ILE A 234 -1.54 0.99 23.28
C ILE A 234 -0.73 0.13 22.30
N ARG A 235 -0.60 0.54 21.02
CA ARG A 235 0.15 -0.21 19.99
C ARG A 235 1.61 -0.47 20.41
N ASN A 236 2.24 0.44 21.10
CA ASN A 236 3.60 0.26 21.62
C ASN A 236 3.73 -0.81 22.72
N THR A 237 2.62 -1.35 23.21
CA THR A 237 2.61 -2.51 24.12
C THR A 237 2.49 -3.84 23.38
N HIS A 238 2.17 -3.81 22.09
CA HIS A 238 2.10 -5.00 21.24
C HIS A 238 3.50 -5.39 20.75
N ASP A 239 3.75 -6.68 20.62
CA ASP A 239 4.97 -7.17 20.01
C ASP A 239 5.01 -6.81 18.51
N MET A 240 6.08 -6.14 18.10
CA MET A 240 6.25 -5.74 16.70
C MET A 240 6.52 -6.97 15.82
N PRO A 241 5.92 -7.07 14.63
CA PRO A 241 6.23 -8.11 13.66
C PRO A 241 7.70 -8.10 13.23
N ALA A 242 8.19 -9.26 12.80
CA ALA A 242 9.56 -9.40 12.32
C ALA A 242 9.83 -8.54 11.08
N ILE A 243 11.05 -8.01 11.01
CA ILE A 243 11.50 -7.24 9.84
C ILE A 243 12.43 -8.13 9.02
N ASP A 244 12.11 -8.34 7.75
CA ASP A 244 13.03 -8.97 6.80
C ASP A 244 14.12 -7.97 6.39
N ASN A 245 15.29 -8.13 6.95
CA ASN A 245 16.42 -7.21 6.82
C ASN A 245 17.13 -7.23 5.47
N LYS A 246 16.67 -8.03 4.49
CA LYS A 246 17.26 -8.03 3.15
C LYS A 246 17.21 -6.64 2.52
N LYS A 247 18.34 -6.18 1.98
CA LYS A 247 18.45 -4.89 1.29
C LYS A 247 18.42 -5.15 -0.22
N ILE A 248 17.24 -5.06 -0.80
CA ILE A 248 17.03 -5.34 -2.22
C ILE A 248 17.29 -4.06 -3.02
N CYS A 249 18.31 -4.07 -3.88
CA CYS A 249 18.75 -2.89 -4.65
C CYS A 249 17.59 -2.26 -5.45
N SER A 250 16.82 -3.05 -6.21
CA SER A 250 15.72 -2.54 -7.02
C SER A 250 14.61 -1.91 -6.18
N TRP A 251 14.32 -2.43 -4.98
CA TRP A 251 13.30 -1.86 -4.10
C TRP A 251 13.76 -0.56 -3.44
N ASN A 252 15.04 -0.48 -3.09
CA ASN A 252 15.65 0.77 -2.62
C ASN A 252 15.67 1.83 -3.74
N ALA A 253 15.93 1.43 -5.00
CA ALA A 253 15.81 2.34 -6.14
C ALA A 253 14.38 2.86 -6.34
N MET A 254 13.35 2.02 -6.15
CA MET A 254 11.95 2.47 -6.14
C MET A 254 11.70 3.51 -5.03
N MET A 255 12.32 3.34 -3.86
CA MET A 255 12.19 4.31 -2.78
C MET A 255 12.90 5.63 -3.09
N VAL A 256 14.05 5.61 -3.80
CA VAL A 256 14.67 6.84 -4.35
C VAL A 256 13.68 7.57 -5.25
N ILE A 257 13.08 6.86 -6.21
CA ILE A 257 12.07 7.44 -7.13
C ILE A 257 10.92 8.06 -6.33
N ALA A 258 10.37 7.33 -5.38
CA ALA A 258 9.27 7.79 -4.55
C ALA A 258 9.59 9.08 -3.76
N LEU A 259 10.79 9.17 -3.20
CA LEU A 259 11.26 10.36 -2.49
C LEU A 259 11.40 11.56 -3.43
N ILE A 260 11.90 11.34 -4.65
CA ILE A 260 12.05 12.42 -5.66
C ILE A 260 10.67 12.85 -6.20
N ASP A 261 9.78 11.92 -6.54
CA ASP A 261 8.42 12.22 -6.97
C ASP A 261 7.69 13.05 -5.91
N SER A 262 7.77 12.62 -4.65
CA SER A 262 7.17 13.33 -3.52
C SER A 262 7.80 14.71 -3.31
N ALA A 263 9.11 14.82 -3.45
CA ALA A 263 9.82 16.08 -3.34
C ALA A 263 9.42 17.08 -4.43
N VAL A 264 9.21 16.60 -5.64
CA VAL A 264 8.75 17.43 -6.78
C VAL A 264 7.31 17.88 -6.55
N ALA A 265 6.41 16.94 -6.24
CA ALA A 265 4.99 17.23 -6.05
C ALA A 265 4.73 18.26 -4.95
N TYR A 266 5.45 18.12 -3.84
CA TYR A 266 5.21 18.95 -2.64
C TYR A 266 6.28 20.01 -2.39
N LYS A 267 7.26 20.17 -3.29
CA LYS A 267 8.37 21.13 -3.18
C LYS A 267 9.15 20.96 -1.87
N ASN A 268 9.40 19.70 -1.49
CA ASN A 268 10.04 19.34 -0.22
C ASN A 268 11.53 18.99 -0.40
N THR A 269 12.40 19.96 -0.08
CA THR A 269 13.85 19.81 -0.20
C THR A 269 14.43 18.72 0.70
N LYS A 270 13.81 18.44 1.87
CA LYS A 270 14.28 17.38 2.79
C LYS A 270 14.11 16.00 2.16
N TRP A 271 13.00 15.74 1.49
CA TRP A 271 12.77 14.47 0.79
C TRP A 271 13.67 14.34 -0.43
N LYS A 272 13.91 15.44 -1.16
CA LYS A 272 14.89 15.48 -2.24
C LYS A 272 16.28 15.05 -1.74
N ASN A 273 16.78 15.71 -0.70
CA ASN A 273 18.09 15.40 -0.15
C ASN A 273 18.21 13.95 0.37
N LYS A 274 17.13 13.42 0.98
CA LYS A 274 17.09 12.01 1.40
C LYS A 274 17.17 11.05 0.21
N GLY A 275 16.46 11.34 -0.89
CA GLY A 275 16.48 10.54 -2.11
C GLY A 275 17.85 10.58 -2.80
N GLU A 276 18.44 11.77 -2.93
CA GLU A 276 19.77 11.97 -3.51
C GLU A 276 20.87 11.26 -2.69
N LYS A 277 20.78 11.36 -1.34
CA LYS A 277 21.71 10.64 -0.47
C LYS A 277 21.59 9.13 -0.62
N LEU A 278 20.37 8.59 -0.58
CA LEU A 278 20.14 7.17 -0.74
C LEU A 278 20.67 6.67 -2.09
N LEU A 279 20.46 7.44 -3.17
CA LEU A 279 21.02 7.12 -4.49
C LEU A 279 22.55 7.09 -4.47
N SER A 280 23.19 8.11 -3.89
CA SER A 280 24.65 8.16 -3.76
C SER A 280 25.19 6.95 -3.01
N ASP A 281 24.59 6.63 -1.84
CA ASP A 281 25.01 5.50 -1.02
C ASP A 281 24.84 4.15 -1.76
N MET A 282 23.79 4.03 -2.61
CA MET A 282 23.57 2.85 -3.46
C MET A 282 24.64 2.74 -4.56
N VAL A 283 24.98 3.85 -5.21
CA VAL A 283 26.02 3.89 -6.27
C VAL A 283 27.35 3.48 -5.66
N ASP A 284 27.74 4.04 -4.51
CA ASP A 284 29.00 3.75 -3.82
C ASP A 284 29.09 2.27 -3.40
N LEU A 285 27.95 1.59 -3.15
CA LEU A 285 27.95 0.20 -2.72
C LEU A 285 27.91 -0.79 -3.90
N PHE A 286 27.21 -0.48 -5.00
CA PHE A 286 26.89 -1.44 -6.06
C PHE A 286 27.65 -1.20 -7.38
N LEU A 287 28.32 -0.05 -7.55
CA LEU A 287 29.07 0.31 -8.75
C LEU A 287 30.54 0.61 -8.43
#